data_803a5ed55ebdc9078d5ea4fef6c73fa3
#
_entry.id   803a5ed55ebdc9078d5ea4fef6c73fa3
#
_cell.length_a   1.000
_cell.length_b   1.000
_cell.length_c   1.000
_cell.angle_alpha   90.00
_cell.angle_beta   90.00
_cell.angle_gamma   90.00
#
_symmetry.space_group_name_H-M   'P 1'
#
loop_
_entity.id
_entity.type
_entity.pdbx_description
1 polymer ?
#
loop_
_entity_poly.entity_id
_entity_poly.type
_entity_poly.pdbx_seq_one_letter_code
_entity_poly.pdbx_strand_id
1 'polypeptide(L)'
;MSQKDIGNKIPIYKLKAGKEVEDYYDEWTIENKYDKDMVDWKYSGPQETVELFTKHISQKNKKILDAGCGTWLVGIELKKNGFTNFDGADFSQQMLDLVPKNIYQNLFKIDLNQKIDIKDNTYGGITCVGTFTFGHVNPPALDELVRICK
;
A
#
# COMPACT_ATOMS: atom_id res chain seq x y z
N MET A 1 11.83 5.14 21.70
CA MET A 1 10.94 3.97 21.82
C MET A 1 11.56 2.79 21.09
N SER A 2 11.67 1.63 21.71
CA SER A 2 12.16 0.45 21.00
C SER A 2 11.07 -0.08 20.06
N GLN A 3 11.45 -0.69 18.94
CA GLN A 3 10.53 -1.33 17.97
C GLN A 3 9.55 -2.32 18.63
N LYS A 4 9.91 -2.91 19.77
CA LYS A 4 9.07 -3.80 20.58
C LYS A 4 7.86 -3.12 21.22
N ASP A 5 7.94 -1.81 21.49
CA ASP A 5 6.87 -1.08 22.15
C ASP A 5 5.78 -0.60 21.17
N ILE A 6 6.09 -0.52 19.87
CA ILE A 6 5.18 -0.05 18.83
C ILE A 6 4.07 -1.09 18.59
N GLY A 7 4.43 -2.35 18.37
CA GLY A 7 3.47 -3.44 18.11
C GLY A 7 2.51 -3.72 19.28
N ASN A 8 2.91 -3.43 20.52
CA ASN A 8 2.04 -3.60 21.68
C ASN A 8 1.05 -2.44 21.92
N LYS A 9 1.29 -1.29 21.30
CA LYS A 9 0.45 -0.08 21.45
C LYS A 9 -0.58 0.09 20.34
N ILE A 10 -0.41 -0.60 19.21
CA ILE A 10 -1.32 -0.50 18.07
C ILE A 10 -2.37 -1.61 18.18
N PRO A 11 -3.62 -1.28 18.51
CA PRO A 11 -4.71 -2.26 18.63
C PRO A 11 -4.99 -3.02 17.33
N ILE A 12 -4.52 -2.51 16.20
CA ILE A 12 -4.76 -3.04 14.86
C ILE A 12 -4.40 -4.52 14.71
N TYR A 13 -3.37 -4.99 15.38
CA TYR A 13 -2.99 -6.41 15.35
C TYR A 13 -3.92 -7.33 16.17
N LYS A 14 -4.92 -6.74 16.86
CA LYS A 14 -5.96 -7.47 17.58
C LYS A 14 -7.28 -7.53 16.82
N LEU A 15 -7.41 -6.77 15.73
CA LEU A 15 -8.62 -6.70 14.93
C LEU A 15 -8.74 -7.92 14.02
N LYS A 16 -9.98 -8.27 13.69
CA LYS A 16 -10.28 -9.26 12.66
C LYS A 16 -10.33 -8.56 11.31
N ALA A 17 -9.97 -9.28 10.25
CA ALA A 17 -10.02 -8.75 8.89
C ALA A 17 -11.41 -8.22 8.51
N GLY A 18 -11.46 -7.31 7.55
CA GLY A 18 -12.68 -6.73 7.02
C GLY A 18 -13.04 -5.38 7.64
N LYS A 19 -14.32 -5.19 7.97
CA LYS A 19 -14.86 -3.89 8.37
C LYS A 19 -14.17 -3.26 9.59
N GLU A 20 -13.76 -4.06 10.57
CA GLU A 20 -13.05 -3.54 11.75
C GLU A 20 -11.70 -2.91 11.38
N VAL A 21 -11.01 -3.48 10.41
CA VAL A 21 -9.72 -2.96 9.92
C VAL A 21 -9.95 -1.69 9.08
N GLU A 22 -10.98 -1.69 8.23
CA GLU A 22 -11.35 -0.50 7.45
C GLU A 22 -11.66 0.68 8.39
N ASP A 23 -12.56 0.49 9.35
CA ASP A 23 -12.96 1.52 10.31
C ASP A 23 -11.77 2.05 11.11
N TYR A 24 -10.83 1.16 11.49
CA TYR A 24 -9.63 1.56 12.21
C TYR A 24 -8.73 2.48 11.35
N TYR A 25 -8.51 2.13 10.08
CA TYR A 25 -7.74 2.99 9.19
C TYR A 25 -8.46 4.30 8.89
N ASP A 26 -9.77 4.27 8.71
CA ASP A 26 -10.58 5.47 8.51
C ASP A 26 -10.46 6.45 9.69
N GLU A 27 -10.50 5.95 10.93
CA GLU A 27 -10.23 6.77 12.12
C GLU A 27 -8.79 7.29 12.16
N TRP A 28 -7.82 6.48 11.70
CA TRP A 28 -6.41 6.86 11.72
C TRP A 28 -6.06 7.96 10.70
N THR A 29 -6.93 8.19 9.70
CA THR A 29 -6.77 9.31 8.75
C THR A 29 -7.15 10.66 9.34
N ILE A 30 -7.91 10.70 10.44
CA ILE A 30 -8.38 11.93 11.05
C ILE A 30 -7.18 12.83 11.42
N GLU A 31 -7.26 14.10 11.01
CA GLU A 31 -6.20 15.10 11.22
C GLU A 31 -4.81 14.69 10.64
N ASN A 32 -4.79 13.85 9.62
CA ASN A 32 -3.56 13.29 9.03
C ASN A 32 -2.68 12.54 10.06
N LYS A 33 -3.31 11.92 11.04
CA LYS A 33 -2.61 11.23 12.12
C LYS A 33 -1.75 10.09 11.59
N TYR A 34 -2.24 9.32 10.60
CA TYR A 34 -1.49 8.24 9.99
C TYR A 34 -0.12 8.71 9.48
N ASP A 35 -0.09 9.75 8.64
CA ASP A 35 1.16 10.23 8.06
C ASP A 35 2.10 10.82 9.11
N LYS A 36 1.56 11.51 10.12
CA LYS A 36 2.35 12.02 11.27
C LYS A 36 3.00 10.87 12.04
N ASP A 37 2.25 9.81 12.35
CA ASP A 37 2.77 8.64 13.05
C ASP A 37 3.85 7.92 12.21
N MET A 38 3.69 7.81 10.89
CA MET A 38 4.72 7.21 10.01
C MET A 38 6.03 8.00 10.04
N VAL A 39 5.95 9.32 10.07
CA VAL A 39 7.12 10.20 10.20
C VAL A 39 7.77 10.03 11.58
N ASP A 40 6.98 10.06 12.66
CA ASP A 40 7.48 9.94 14.03
C ASP A 40 8.13 8.57 14.28
N TRP A 41 7.61 7.52 13.66
CA TRP A 41 8.18 6.16 13.74
C TRP A 41 9.35 5.94 12.80
N LYS A 42 9.69 6.91 11.95
CA LYS A 42 10.75 6.78 10.92
C LYS A 42 10.53 5.55 10.05
N TYR A 43 9.30 5.40 9.56
CA TYR A 43 8.92 4.23 8.77
C TYR A 43 9.61 4.25 7.41
N SER A 44 10.63 3.39 7.25
CA SER A 44 11.48 3.31 6.05
C SER A 44 10.98 2.31 4.99
N GLY A 45 9.96 1.51 5.30
CA GLY A 45 9.46 0.46 4.42
C GLY A 45 9.20 0.89 2.98
N PRO A 46 8.50 2.02 2.72
CA PRO A 46 8.29 2.52 1.36
C PRO A 46 9.58 2.81 0.61
N GLN A 47 10.53 3.52 1.23
CA GLN A 47 11.81 3.87 0.62
C GLN A 47 12.63 2.63 0.29
N GLU A 48 12.84 1.75 1.26
CA GLU A 48 13.63 0.52 1.09
C GLU A 48 13.03 -0.40 0.01
N THR A 49 11.70 -0.51 -0.01
CA THR A 49 11.00 -1.31 -1.03
C THR A 49 11.22 -0.73 -2.42
N VAL A 50 11.07 0.58 -2.61
CA VAL A 50 11.23 1.20 -3.93
C VAL A 50 12.70 1.18 -4.38
N GLU A 51 13.65 1.35 -3.47
CA GLU A 51 15.08 1.17 -3.78
C GLU A 51 15.37 -0.25 -4.29
N LEU A 52 14.83 -1.28 -3.63
CA LEU A 52 14.95 -2.66 -4.09
C LEU A 52 14.22 -2.89 -5.41
N PHE A 53 12.99 -2.40 -5.54
CA PHE A 53 12.18 -2.51 -6.75
C PHE A 53 12.90 -1.90 -7.98
N THR A 54 13.56 -0.78 -7.80
CA THR A 54 14.33 -0.09 -8.85
C THR A 54 15.48 -0.94 -9.40
N LYS A 55 16.06 -1.83 -8.60
CA LYS A 55 17.12 -2.76 -9.06
C LYS A 55 16.58 -3.85 -9.97
N HIS A 56 15.29 -4.19 -9.87
CA HIS A 56 14.65 -5.24 -10.66
C HIS A 56 13.84 -4.70 -11.85
N ILE A 57 13.30 -3.48 -11.73
CA ILE A 57 12.49 -2.84 -12.77
C ILE A 57 13.22 -1.60 -13.29
N SER A 58 13.93 -1.74 -14.39
CA SER A 58 14.69 -0.64 -15.01
C SER A 58 13.82 0.29 -15.86
N GLN A 59 12.73 -0.23 -16.45
CA GLN A 59 11.84 0.54 -17.33
C GLN A 59 10.90 1.42 -16.51
N LYS A 60 11.18 2.71 -16.45
CA LYS A 60 10.45 3.67 -15.59
C LYS A 60 9.01 3.98 -16.04
N ASN A 61 8.68 3.70 -17.29
CA ASN A 61 7.33 3.83 -17.86
C ASN A 61 6.50 2.53 -17.81
N LYS A 62 7.05 1.46 -17.23
CA LYS A 62 6.32 0.20 -17.07
C LYS A 62 5.11 0.42 -16.16
N LYS A 63 3.97 -0.20 -16.51
CA LYS A 63 2.77 -0.05 -15.69
C LYS A 63 2.94 -0.81 -14.37
N ILE A 64 2.79 -0.11 -13.25
CA ILE A 64 3.00 -0.63 -11.89
C ILE A 64 1.72 -0.49 -11.08
N LEU A 65 1.46 -1.43 -10.18
CA LEU A 65 0.44 -1.32 -9.15
C LEU A 65 1.10 -1.18 -7.79
N ASP A 66 0.66 -0.21 -7.01
CA ASP A 66 0.93 -0.11 -5.58
C ASP A 66 -0.27 -0.68 -4.82
N ALA A 67 -0.16 -1.93 -4.38
CA ALA A 67 -1.23 -2.68 -3.73
C ALA A 67 -1.21 -2.46 -2.21
N GLY A 68 -2.29 -1.91 -1.65
CA GLY A 68 -2.32 -1.40 -0.29
C GLY A 68 -1.59 -0.06 -0.19
N CYS A 69 -1.91 0.87 -1.10
CA CYS A 69 -1.16 2.12 -1.26
C CYS A 69 -1.33 3.11 -0.11
N GLY A 70 -2.34 2.92 0.76
CA GLY A 70 -2.66 3.83 1.85
C GLY A 70 -2.85 5.27 1.36
N THR A 71 -2.17 6.19 2.01
CA THR A 71 -2.24 7.61 1.66
C THR A 71 -1.43 7.97 0.40
N TRP A 72 -0.14 7.65 0.34
CA TRP A 72 0.72 7.87 -0.86
C TRP A 72 2.21 7.54 -0.65
N LEU A 73 2.60 6.96 0.46
CA LEU A 73 4.01 6.87 0.86
C LEU A 73 4.89 6.12 -0.16
N VAL A 74 4.41 5.02 -0.71
CA VAL A 74 5.11 4.29 -1.77
C VAL A 74 5.06 5.05 -3.10
N GLY A 75 3.90 5.63 -3.44
CA GLY A 75 3.72 6.40 -4.67
C GLY A 75 4.68 7.57 -4.80
N ILE A 76 4.95 8.30 -3.71
CA ILE A 76 5.92 9.40 -3.75
C ILE A 76 7.36 8.89 -3.94
N GLU A 77 7.71 7.75 -3.36
CA GLU A 77 9.02 7.14 -3.56
C GLU A 77 9.18 6.61 -5.00
N LEU A 78 8.14 5.99 -5.57
CA LEU A 78 8.14 5.59 -6.99
C LEU A 78 8.40 6.82 -7.89
N LYS A 79 7.70 7.93 -7.62
CA LYS A 79 7.86 9.17 -8.38
C LYS A 79 9.26 9.76 -8.25
N LYS A 80 9.82 9.83 -7.05
CA LYS A 80 11.21 10.29 -6.80
C LYS A 80 12.24 9.44 -7.55
N ASN A 81 11.96 8.14 -7.72
CA ASN A 81 12.82 7.21 -8.46
C ASN A 81 12.55 7.18 -9.98
N GLY A 82 11.74 8.12 -10.48
CA GLY A 82 11.52 8.36 -11.92
C GLY A 82 10.45 7.47 -12.55
N PHE A 83 9.67 6.70 -11.79
CA PHE A 83 8.52 5.98 -12.33
C PHE A 83 7.40 6.96 -12.67
N THR A 84 6.74 6.74 -13.81
CA THR A 84 5.74 7.68 -14.35
C THR A 84 4.37 7.06 -14.61
N ASN A 85 4.26 5.73 -14.56
CA ASN A 85 3.05 5.00 -14.94
C ASN A 85 2.68 4.00 -13.83
N PHE A 86 1.99 4.48 -12.79
CA PHE A 86 1.58 3.60 -11.71
C PHE A 86 0.21 3.99 -11.15
N ASP A 87 -0.53 2.95 -10.80
CA ASP A 87 -1.84 3.01 -10.16
C ASP A 87 -1.73 2.65 -8.68
N GLY A 88 -2.64 3.15 -7.85
CA GLY A 88 -2.76 2.79 -6.44
C GLY A 88 -4.06 2.02 -6.17
N ALA A 89 -4.01 1.05 -5.27
CA ALA A 89 -5.18 0.34 -4.79
C ALA A 89 -5.16 0.21 -3.27
N ASP A 90 -6.29 0.49 -2.63
CA ASP A 90 -6.44 0.32 -1.18
C ASP A 90 -7.86 -0.10 -0.82
N PHE A 91 -8.02 -0.67 0.36
CA PHE A 91 -9.31 -1.07 0.90
C PHE A 91 -10.09 0.10 1.51
N SER A 92 -9.39 1.07 2.14
CA SER A 92 -9.99 2.25 2.77
C SER A 92 -10.23 3.37 1.75
N GLN A 93 -11.48 3.77 1.58
CA GLN A 93 -11.82 4.93 0.75
C GLN A 93 -11.24 6.22 1.32
N GLN A 94 -11.23 6.37 2.63
CA GLN A 94 -10.69 7.55 3.31
C GLN A 94 -9.20 7.72 3.07
N MET A 95 -8.43 6.61 3.06
CA MET A 95 -7.02 6.65 2.66
C MET A 95 -6.86 7.14 1.23
N LEU A 96 -7.65 6.60 0.30
CA LEU A 96 -7.60 7.00 -1.12
C LEU A 96 -7.99 8.47 -1.33
N ASP A 97 -8.94 8.97 -0.55
CA ASP A 97 -9.41 10.37 -0.65
C ASP A 97 -8.35 11.39 -0.20
N LEU A 98 -7.38 10.96 0.62
CA LEU A 98 -6.24 11.77 1.04
C LEU A 98 -5.12 11.83 -0.01
N VAL A 99 -5.09 10.91 -0.97
CA VAL A 99 -4.04 10.87 -1.98
C VAL A 99 -4.05 12.13 -2.86
N PRO A 100 -2.93 12.86 -2.96
CA PRO A 100 -2.84 14.00 -3.87
C PRO A 100 -3.05 13.57 -5.33
N LYS A 101 -3.85 14.35 -6.08
CA LYS A 101 -4.28 14.04 -7.46
C LYS A 101 -3.16 13.78 -8.47
N ASN A 102 -1.93 14.15 -8.15
CA ASN A 102 -0.79 14.03 -9.05
C ASN A 102 0.17 12.88 -8.69
N ILE A 103 -0.18 12.01 -7.77
CA ILE A 103 0.68 10.88 -7.36
C ILE A 103 0.45 9.68 -8.27
N TYR A 104 -0.75 9.10 -8.28
CA TYR A 104 -1.10 7.94 -9.10
C TYR A 104 -1.85 8.33 -10.37
N GLN A 105 -1.79 7.48 -11.40
CA GLN A 105 -2.60 7.64 -12.61
C GLN A 105 -4.08 7.36 -12.31
N ASN A 106 -4.34 6.25 -11.61
CA ASN A 106 -5.66 5.85 -11.16
C ASN A 106 -5.59 5.35 -9.72
N LEU A 107 -6.72 5.47 -9.01
CA LEU A 107 -6.91 4.92 -7.68
C LEU A 107 -8.11 3.98 -7.69
N PHE A 108 -7.95 2.81 -7.09
CA PHE A 108 -8.96 1.77 -7.03
C PHE A 108 -9.25 1.36 -5.59
N LYS A 109 -10.53 1.34 -5.21
CA LYS A 109 -10.94 0.70 -3.96
C LYS A 109 -10.99 -0.81 -4.18
N ILE A 110 -10.04 -1.55 -3.62
CA ILE A 110 -9.88 -3.00 -3.80
C ILE A 110 -9.64 -3.68 -2.45
N ASP A 111 -10.43 -4.71 -2.16
CA ASP A 111 -10.12 -5.67 -1.10
C ASP A 111 -9.19 -6.76 -1.66
N LEU A 112 -7.93 -6.75 -1.27
CA LEU A 112 -6.94 -7.73 -1.73
C LEU A 112 -7.23 -9.16 -1.26
N ASN A 113 -8.12 -9.35 -0.27
CA ASN A 113 -8.57 -10.68 0.15
C ASN A 113 -9.66 -11.29 -0.77
N GLN A 114 -10.11 -10.53 -1.77
CA GLN A 114 -11.11 -10.95 -2.75
C GLN A 114 -10.46 -11.11 -4.13
N LYS A 115 -11.22 -11.70 -5.06
CA LYS A 115 -10.81 -11.71 -6.46
C LYS A 115 -10.71 -10.29 -6.99
N ILE A 116 -9.58 -9.96 -7.59
CA ILE A 116 -9.31 -8.64 -8.16
C ILE A 116 -9.87 -8.57 -9.59
N ASP A 117 -10.77 -7.62 -9.86
CA ASP A 117 -11.34 -7.40 -11.20
C ASP A 117 -10.35 -6.63 -12.09
N ILE A 118 -9.18 -7.22 -12.29
CA ILE A 118 -8.12 -6.76 -13.19
C ILE A 118 -7.69 -7.96 -14.02
N LYS A 119 -7.47 -7.75 -15.31
CA LYS A 119 -7.03 -8.81 -16.23
C LYS A 119 -5.64 -9.34 -15.86
N ASP A 120 -5.41 -10.61 -16.19
CA ASP A 120 -4.10 -11.25 -16.08
C ASP A 120 -3.03 -10.43 -16.80
N ASN A 121 -1.82 -10.43 -16.26
CA ASN A 121 -0.66 -9.78 -16.90
C ASN A 121 -0.87 -8.29 -17.24
N THR A 122 -1.64 -7.55 -16.44
CA THR A 122 -1.89 -6.13 -16.64
C THR A 122 -0.71 -5.27 -16.21
N TYR A 123 -0.09 -5.60 -15.07
CA TYR A 123 1.00 -4.83 -14.50
C TYR A 123 2.36 -5.49 -14.76
N GLY A 124 3.35 -4.67 -15.05
CA GLY A 124 4.71 -5.13 -15.24
C GLY A 124 5.54 -5.13 -13.95
N GLY A 125 4.93 -4.82 -12.83
CA GLY A 125 5.49 -4.87 -11.48
C GLY A 125 4.45 -4.45 -10.47
N ILE A 126 4.58 -4.96 -9.25
CA ILE A 126 3.68 -4.64 -8.13
C ILE A 126 4.53 -4.34 -6.90
N THR A 127 4.21 -3.25 -6.20
CA THR A 127 4.67 -2.97 -4.83
C THR A 127 3.55 -3.30 -3.85
N CYS A 128 3.89 -3.85 -2.68
CA CYS A 128 2.94 -4.11 -1.62
C CYS A 128 3.67 -3.99 -0.28
N VAL A 129 3.45 -2.89 0.43
CA VAL A 129 4.26 -2.49 1.59
C VAL A 129 3.39 -2.36 2.83
N GLY A 130 3.75 -3.10 3.91
CA GLY A 130 3.03 -3.04 5.19
C GLY A 130 1.63 -3.65 5.18
N THR A 131 1.27 -4.41 4.14
CA THR A 131 -0.09 -4.87 3.88
C THR A 131 -0.32 -6.31 4.35
N PHE A 132 0.65 -7.21 4.14
CA PHE A 132 0.60 -8.60 4.59
C PHE A 132 0.94 -8.70 6.07
N THR A 133 -0.02 -8.37 6.93
CA THR A 133 0.11 -8.49 8.38
C THR A 133 -1.10 -9.18 8.98
N PHE A 134 -0.97 -9.65 10.23
CA PHE A 134 -2.08 -10.33 10.90
C PHE A 134 -3.33 -9.43 10.93
N GLY A 135 -4.46 -10.00 10.54
CA GLY A 135 -5.75 -9.30 10.50
C GLY A 135 -6.00 -8.43 9.26
N HIS A 136 -5.01 -8.27 8.35
CA HIS A 136 -5.14 -7.44 7.14
C HIS A 136 -5.32 -8.29 5.89
N VAL A 137 -4.24 -8.54 5.15
CA VAL A 137 -4.26 -9.30 3.91
C VAL A 137 -3.70 -10.69 4.16
N ASN A 138 -4.45 -11.69 3.73
CA ASN A 138 -4.10 -13.09 3.89
C ASN A 138 -3.19 -13.59 2.76
N PRO A 139 -2.36 -14.62 3.00
CA PRO A 139 -1.41 -15.14 2.01
C PRO A 139 -2.01 -15.48 0.63
N PRO A 140 -3.25 -16.00 0.49
CA PRO A 140 -3.85 -16.28 -0.82
C PRO A 140 -3.97 -15.05 -1.75
N ALA A 141 -3.97 -13.82 -1.20
CA ALA A 141 -3.95 -12.60 -2.02
C ALA A 141 -2.73 -12.52 -2.95
N LEU A 142 -1.62 -13.18 -2.60
CA LEU A 142 -0.43 -13.28 -3.47
C LEU A 142 -0.74 -13.94 -4.80
N ASP A 143 -1.64 -14.92 -4.86
CA ASP A 143 -2.02 -15.59 -6.11
C ASP A 143 -2.68 -14.61 -7.08
N GLU A 144 -3.55 -13.73 -6.58
CA GLU A 144 -4.18 -12.67 -7.37
C GLU A 144 -3.17 -11.60 -7.82
N LEU A 145 -2.25 -11.18 -6.94
CA LEU A 145 -1.20 -10.24 -7.31
C LEU A 145 -0.26 -10.83 -8.37
N VAL A 146 0.11 -12.11 -8.24
CA VAL A 146 0.90 -12.81 -9.26
C VAL A 146 0.12 -12.92 -10.57
N ARG A 147 -1.16 -13.25 -10.54
CA ARG A 147 -2.01 -13.36 -11.73
C ARG A 147 -2.06 -12.07 -12.53
N ILE A 148 -2.22 -10.93 -11.89
CA ILE A 148 -2.30 -9.61 -12.56
C ILE A 148 -0.92 -9.03 -12.92
N CYS A 149 0.17 -9.60 -12.38
CA CYS A 149 1.55 -9.23 -12.71
C CYS A 149 2.05 -10.01 -13.92
N LYS A 150 2.89 -9.36 -14.76
CA LYS A 150 3.45 -9.93 -15.98
C LYS A 150 4.87 -10.43 -15.78
#